data_a5f206d6615bd0dea89b4a5256d99581
#
_entry.id   a5f206d6615bd0dea89b4a5256d99581
#
_cell.length_a   1.000
_cell.length_b   1.000
_cell.length_c   1.000
_cell.angle_alpha   90.00
_cell.angle_beta   90.00
_cell.angle_gamma   90.00
#
_symmetry.space_group_name_H-M   'P 1'
#
loop_
_entity.id
_entity.type
_entity.pdbx_description
1 polymer ?
#
loop_
_entity_poly.entity_id
_entity_poly.type
_entity_poly.pdbx_seq_one_letter_code
_entity_poly.pdbx_strand_id
1 'polypeptide(L)'
;MHTLKLTGCGFLLLLMLSCSKSDTPPGNGGSSNNPVPVLSSITPNTAAAGGASFTLTVNGTGFINGSTINWNGAAYTTTFVSSTKLTAAFPASSIVLAGTVPITVYTPTPGGGTSNSINFTITPGNNPSPLATGLTPNNVTMGGGSFTLAVTGSNFISSSIIKWNNVALTTTFVNSTQVTAFVPAANIAAAGTVSVTVFTPVPGGGTSTALTFTINATAPVVKRFLFDATHGETAGNADWVIDEDAVPQRIPTPAQSTVTAATPETYWTGAISSWGIELVKLGHTVETLPAGIAITYGNAGNPQDLANYDVFVVDEPNNVFTAAEKQAILNFINNGGGLFMVSDHTASDRDGDGWDSPAIWNDLMTNNTIVSNPFGFSIDLANFSTITSNVWTNASSSTILTGSQGVVTQMEFNNGTTATTNTAVNPNVKGLIWKTAATQNNTNVMSLSSTYGTGRVFFVGDSSPIDDGTGAPGNTLFVGWPNYSHKPLFLNASLWLAKLQ
;
A
#
# COMPACT_ATOMS: atom_id res chain seq x y z
N MET A 1 -38.95 -33.09 21.85
CA MET A 1 -39.88 -33.18 23.00
C MET A 1 -41.17 -32.52 22.59
N HIS A 2 -42.09 -33.34 22.56
CA HIS A 2 -43.56 -33.31 22.64
C HIS A 2 -44.24 -32.72 21.39
N THR A 3 -44.71 -33.54 20.48
CA THR A 3 -45.86 -34.49 20.51
C THR A 3 -47.22 -33.81 20.70
N LEU A 4 -48.04 -33.94 19.71
CA LEU A 4 -49.18 -34.87 19.57
C LEU A 4 -50.49 -34.09 19.76
N LYS A 5 -51.58 -34.24 19.08
CA LYS A 5 -52.37 -35.33 18.47
C LYS A 5 -53.57 -34.60 17.82
N LEU A 6 -54.03 -34.90 16.67
CA LEU A 6 -54.96 -35.97 16.25
C LEU A 6 -56.32 -35.98 16.92
N THR A 7 -57.30 -36.12 16.10
CA THR A 7 -58.62 -36.75 16.18
C THR A 7 -59.75 -35.75 15.84
N GLY A 8 -60.72 -36.07 15.10
CA GLY A 8 -61.21 -37.26 14.42
C GLY A 8 -62.62 -37.07 13.94
N CYS A 9 -62.88 -37.65 12.87
CA CYS A 9 -64.04 -38.51 12.55
C CYS A 9 -65.44 -38.07 12.96
N GLY A 10 -66.34 -38.05 11.98
CA GLY A 10 -67.76 -38.02 12.24
C GLY A 10 -68.56 -38.21 10.96
N PHE A 11 -68.64 -39.47 10.56
CA PHE A 11 -69.55 -40.02 9.53
C PHE A 11 -70.97 -39.98 10.07
N LEU A 12 -71.94 -39.46 9.35
CA LEU A 12 -73.31 -39.95 9.44
C LEU A 12 -74.05 -39.89 8.15
N LEU A 13 -74.32 -41.06 7.64
CA LEU A 13 -75.18 -41.47 6.57
C LEU A 13 -76.62 -41.53 7.10
N LEU A 14 -77.58 -40.98 6.42
CA LEU A 14 -78.93 -41.62 6.44
C LEU A 14 -79.73 -41.32 5.18
N LEU A 15 -80.25 -42.35 4.72
CA LEU A 15 -81.04 -42.74 3.57
C LEU A 15 -82.51 -42.32 3.66
N MET A 16 -83.13 -42.37 2.48
CA MET A 16 -84.46 -42.88 2.17
C MET A 16 -85.63 -41.86 2.17
N LEU A 17 -86.39 -41.83 1.29
CA LEU A 17 -87.32 -42.50 0.31
C LEU A 17 -88.44 -41.50 0.07
N SER A 18 -88.95 -41.31 -1.00
CA SER A 18 -89.74 -42.08 -1.92
C SER A 18 -90.87 -41.21 -2.49
N CYS A 19 -91.00 -41.23 -3.81
CA CYS A 19 -92.18 -41.22 -4.69
C CYS A 19 -93.42 -40.38 -4.39
N SER A 20 -93.79 -39.51 -5.33
CA SER A 20 -95.05 -39.76 -6.14
C SER A 20 -95.13 -38.83 -7.37
N LYS A 21 -95.60 -39.40 -8.41
CA LYS A 21 -95.95 -38.86 -9.73
C LYS A 21 -97.07 -37.85 -9.62
N SER A 22 -96.91 -36.73 -10.40
CA SER A 22 -98.12 -36.15 -11.11
C SER A 22 -97.60 -35.48 -12.37
N ASP A 23 -98.15 -35.94 -13.52
CA ASP A 23 -97.96 -35.42 -14.86
C ASP A 23 -98.64 -34.04 -15.01
N THR A 24 -97.86 -33.09 -15.60
CA THR A 24 -98.42 -31.97 -16.37
C THR A 24 -97.40 -31.50 -17.40
N PRO A 25 -97.88 -31.02 -18.57
CA PRO A 25 -97.12 -31.07 -19.82
C PRO A 25 -96.05 -29.98 -20.01
N PRO A 26 -95.21 -30.03 -21.07
CA PRO A 26 -93.95 -29.38 -21.18
C PRO A 26 -94.10 -27.89 -21.47
N GLY A 27 -93.68 -27.08 -20.52
CA GLY A 27 -93.28 -25.72 -20.81
C GLY A 27 -91.87 -25.70 -21.39
N ASN A 28 -91.78 -25.44 -22.66
CA ASN A 28 -90.53 -25.25 -23.38
C ASN A 28 -89.84 -23.99 -22.93
N GLY A 29 -88.86 -24.10 -22.01
CA GLY A 29 -87.96 -23.09 -21.53
C GLY A 29 -86.57 -23.68 -21.40
N GLY A 30 -85.96 -23.99 -22.54
CA GLY A 30 -84.56 -24.42 -22.53
C GLY A 30 -83.67 -23.39 -21.96
N SER A 31 -83.34 -23.52 -20.63
CA SER A 31 -82.18 -22.86 -20.08
C SER A 31 -80.97 -23.43 -20.77
N SER A 32 -80.53 -22.80 -21.85
CA SER A 32 -79.24 -23.16 -22.49
C SER A 32 -78.13 -22.87 -21.52
N ASN A 33 -77.48 -23.90 -21.05
CA ASN A 33 -76.30 -23.73 -20.22
C ASN A 33 -75.22 -22.88 -20.92
N ASN A 34 -74.67 -21.90 -20.25
CA ASN A 34 -73.57 -21.13 -20.78
C ASN A 34 -72.36 -22.05 -21.11
N PRO A 35 -71.69 -21.83 -22.23
CA PRO A 35 -70.56 -22.66 -22.60
C PRO A 35 -69.39 -22.46 -21.58
N VAL A 36 -68.61 -23.51 -21.34
CA VAL A 36 -67.37 -23.39 -20.66
C VAL A 36 -66.39 -22.70 -21.58
N PRO A 37 -65.77 -21.58 -21.11
CA PRO A 37 -64.81 -20.85 -21.94
C PRO A 37 -63.51 -21.63 -22.11
N VAL A 38 -62.86 -21.48 -23.32
CA VAL A 38 -61.53 -22.05 -23.58
C VAL A 38 -60.65 -20.94 -24.17
N LEU A 39 -59.51 -20.72 -23.53
CA LEU A 39 -58.52 -19.75 -23.99
C LEU A 39 -57.61 -20.38 -25.05
N SER A 40 -57.30 -19.61 -26.10
CA SER A 40 -56.36 -19.98 -27.16
C SER A 40 -55.11 -19.12 -27.16
N SER A 41 -55.21 -17.82 -26.85
CA SER A 41 -54.09 -16.90 -26.78
C SER A 41 -54.43 -15.64 -25.98
N ILE A 42 -53.37 -14.97 -25.50
CA ILE A 42 -53.42 -13.66 -24.88
C ILE A 42 -52.44 -12.71 -25.57
N THR A 43 -52.77 -11.42 -25.67
CA THR A 43 -51.93 -10.39 -26.29
C THR A 43 -52.08 -9.06 -25.57
N PRO A 44 -51.00 -8.43 -25.06
CA PRO A 44 -49.62 -8.99 -25.00
C PRO A 44 -49.56 -10.22 -24.09
N ASN A 45 -48.58 -11.11 -24.29
CA ASN A 45 -48.30 -12.25 -23.39
C ASN A 45 -47.15 -11.95 -22.42
N THR A 46 -46.48 -10.80 -22.58
CA THR A 46 -45.40 -10.33 -21.71
C THR A 46 -45.47 -8.82 -21.48
N ALA A 47 -44.95 -8.36 -20.33
CA ALA A 47 -44.67 -6.96 -20.03
C ALA A 47 -43.46 -6.86 -19.12
N ALA A 48 -42.74 -5.73 -19.15
CA ALA A 48 -41.64 -5.48 -18.19
C ALA A 48 -42.19 -5.06 -16.82
N ALA A 49 -41.57 -5.51 -15.76
CA ALA A 49 -41.87 -5.05 -14.40
C ALA A 49 -41.73 -3.53 -14.30
N GLY A 50 -42.67 -2.86 -13.64
CA GLY A 50 -42.73 -1.40 -13.55
C GLY A 50 -43.08 -0.70 -14.87
N GLY A 51 -43.51 -1.43 -15.89
CA GLY A 51 -43.96 -0.88 -17.17
C GLY A 51 -45.29 -0.12 -17.08
N ALA A 52 -45.70 0.49 -18.18
CA ALA A 52 -46.95 1.24 -18.26
C ALA A 52 -48.19 0.31 -18.20
N SER A 53 -49.35 0.90 -17.89
CA SER A 53 -50.64 0.21 -18.03
C SER A 53 -50.87 -0.28 -19.47
N PHE A 54 -51.57 -1.41 -19.62
CA PHE A 54 -51.83 -2.00 -20.91
C PHE A 54 -53.23 -2.63 -20.98
N THR A 55 -53.71 -2.89 -22.18
CA THR A 55 -54.93 -3.63 -22.40
C THR A 55 -54.60 -5.06 -22.84
N LEU A 56 -55.06 -6.04 -22.07
CA LEU A 56 -54.93 -7.46 -22.40
C LEU A 56 -56.10 -7.84 -23.29
N THR A 57 -55.82 -8.40 -24.42
CA THR A 57 -56.76 -9.09 -25.30
C THR A 57 -56.66 -10.59 -25.05
N VAL A 58 -57.79 -11.23 -24.76
CA VAL A 58 -57.90 -12.67 -24.58
C VAL A 58 -58.73 -13.24 -25.74
N ASN A 59 -58.14 -14.18 -26.48
CA ASN A 59 -58.81 -14.89 -27.54
C ASN A 59 -59.12 -16.32 -27.11
N GLY A 60 -60.26 -16.85 -27.62
CA GLY A 60 -60.69 -18.18 -27.22
C GLY A 60 -62.03 -18.52 -27.85
N THR A 61 -62.81 -19.37 -27.18
CA THR A 61 -64.19 -19.75 -27.57
C THR A 61 -65.07 -19.82 -26.33
N GLY A 62 -66.37 -19.78 -26.54
CA GLY A 62 -67.36 -19.91 -25.46
C GLY A 62 -67.50 -18.65 -24.58
N PHE A 63 -67.06 -17.48 -25.03
CA PHE A 63 -67.24 -16.22 -24.31
C PHE A 63 -68.65 -15.69 -24.50
N ILE A 64 -69.25 -15.16 -23.42
CA ILE A 64 -70.58 -14.52 -23.46
C ILE A 64 -70.45 -13.12 -22.81
N ASN A 65 -71.48 -12.32 -23.01
CA ASN A 65 -71.60 -11.07 -22.26
C ASN A 65 -71.77 -11.42 -20.78
N GLY A 66 -70.83 -11.00 -19.94
CA GLY A 66 -70.71 -11.40 -18.50
C GLY A 66 -69.56 -12.35 -18.21
N SER A 67 -68.84 -12.85 -19.22
CA SER A 67 -67.53 -13.50 -18.98
C SER A 67 -66.52 -12.51 -18.46
N THR A 68 -65.73 -12.93 -17.44
CA THR A 68 -64.72 -12.08 -16.82
C THR A 68 -63.31 -12.65 -16.98
N ILE A 69 -62.33 -11.80 -17.30
CA ILE A 69 -60.92 -12.14 -17.29
C ILE A 69 -60.43 -12.11 -15.83
N ASN A 70 -59.77 -13.19 -15.40
CA ASN A 70 -59.16 -13.30 -14.09
C ASN A 70 -57.63 -13.23 -14.21
N TRP A 71 -57.02 -12.38 -13.39
CA TRP A 71 -55.59 -12.23 -13.24
C TRP A 71 -55.20 -12.84 -11.89
N ASN A 72 -54.46 -13.94 -11.91
CA ASN A 72 -54.11 -14.71 -10.71
C ASN A 72 -55.35 -15.02 -9.84
N GLY A 73 -56.46 -15.39 -10.47
CA GLY A 73 -57.72 -15.70 -9.79
C GLY A 73 -58.62 -14.51 -9.43
N ALA A 74 -58.11 -13.28 -9.48
CA ALA A 74 -58.90 -12.07 -9.23
C ALA A 74 -59.56 -11.56 -10.49
N ALA A 75 -60.92 -11.31 -10.46
CA ALA A 75 -61.67 -10.81 -11.58
C ALA A 75 -61.36 -9.35 -11.92
N TYR A 76 -61.14 -9.06 -13.20
CA TYR A 76 -60.94 -7.71 -13.72
C TYR A 76 -62.14 -7.22 -14.54
N THR A 77 -62.37 -5.92 -14.56
CA THR A 77 -63.39 -5.29 -15.42
C THR A 77 -63.09 -5.67 -16.85
N THR A 78 -64.02 -6.48 -17.43
CA THR A 78 -63.84 -7.09 -18.73
C THR A 78 -64.84 -6.51 -19.73
N THR A 79 -64.33 -6.18 -20.91
CA THR A 79 -65.17 -5.78 -22.04
C THR A 79 -65.40 -7.00 -22.96
N PHE A 80 -66.67 -7.39 -23.18
CA PHE A 80 -67.03 -8.38 -24.14
C PHE A 80 -66.97 -7.79 -25.53
N VAL A 81 -66.13 -8.33 -26.39
CA VAL A 81 -66.01 -7.92 -27.81
C VAL A 81 -66.76 -8.87 -28.75
N SER A 82 -66.60 -10.16 -28.53
CA SER A 82 -67.29 -11.22 -29.29
C SER A 82 -67.23 -12.55 -28.50
N SER A 83 -67.91 -13.58 -29.02
CA SER A 83 -67.86 -14.94 -28.48
C SER A 83 -66.46 -15.57 -28.52
N THR A 84 -65.48 -14.91 -29.16
CA THR A 84 -64.08 -15.35 -29.27
C THR A 84 -63.08 -14.33 -28.81
N LYS A 85 -63.50 -13.14 -28.27
CA LYS A 85 -62.62 -12.09 -27.89
C LYS A 85 -63.14 -11.29 -26.67
N LEU A 86 -62.30 -11.17 -25.66
CA LEU A 86 -62.50 -10.31 -24.49
C LEU A 86 -61.28 -9.36 -24.34
N THR A 87 -61.48 -8.20 -23.69
CA THR A 87 -60.41 -7.28 -23.35
C THR A 87 -60.58 -6.78 -21.90
N ALA A 88 -59.43 -6.50 -21.24
CA ALA A 88 -59.40 -5.87 -19.94
C ALA A 88 -58.19 -4.91 -19.83
N ALA A 89 -58.38 -3.78 -19.15
CA ALA A 89 -57.29 -2.85 -18.87
C ALA A 89 -56.62 -3.22 -17.57
N PHE A 90 -55.27 -3.29 -17.59
CA PHE A 90 -54.45 -3.59 -16.45
C PHE A 90 -53.60 -2.36 -16.08
N PRO A 91 -53.70 -1.86 -14.83
CA PRO A 91 -52.88 -0.75 -14.39
C PRO A 91 -51.40 -1.18 -14.20
N ALA A 92 -50.45 -0.23 -14.23
CA ALA A 92 -49.04 -0.48 -13.98
C ALA A 92 -48.78 -1.21 -12.66
N SER A 93 -49.65 -1.01 -11.66
CA SER A 93 -49.55 -1.71 -10.37
C SER A 93 -49.76 -3.23 -10.45
N SER A 94 -50.34 -3.75 -11.55
CA SER A 94 -50.49 -5.20 -11.75
C SER A 94 -49.21 -5.90 -12.15
N ILE A 95 -48.18 -5.16 -12.60
CA ILE A 95 -46.91 -5.69 -13.13
C ILE A 95 -45.69 -5.11 -12.39
N VAL A 96 -45.76 -4.90 -11.07
CA VAL A 96 -44.67 -4.31 -10.29
C VAL A 96 -43.49 -5.25 -10.12
N LEU A 97 -43.74 -6.54 -9.97
CA LEU A 97 -42.72 -7.58 -9.76
C LEU A 97 -42.67 -8.55 -10.93
N ALA A 98 -41.42 -8.91 -11.30
CA ALA A 98 -41.18 -9.94 -12.28
C ALA A 98 -41.71 -11.31 -11.82
N GLY A 99 -42.29 -12.07 -12.74
CA GLY A 99 -42.87 -13.36 -12.42
C GLY A 99 -43.82 -13.87 -13.51
N THR A 100 -44.58 -14.90 -13.21
CA THR A 100 -45.58 -15.50 -14.12
C THR A 100 -46.95 -15.43 -13.47
N VAL A 101 -47.96 -14.94 -14.21
CA VAL A 101 -49.32 -14.77 -13.73
C VAL A 101 -50.28 -15.62 -14.58
N PRO A 102 -51.02 -16.56 -13.99
CA PRO A 102 -52.03 -17.31 -14.74
C PRO A 102 -53.25 -16.44 -15.08
N ILE A 103 -53.63 -16.44 -16.33
CA ILE A 103 -54.83 -15.80 -16.87
C ILE A 103 -55.87 -16.85 -17.13
N THR A 104 -57.08 -16.66 -16.63
CA THR A 104 -58.25 -17.51 -16.90
C THR A 104 -59.45 -16.62 -17.25
N VAL A 105 -60.44 -17.22 -17.81
CA VAL A 105 -61.76 -16.58 -18.04
C VAL A 105 -62.80 -17.38 -17.26
N TYR A 106 -63.64 -16.66 -16.53
CA TYR A 106 -64.79 -17.23 -15.86
C TYR A 106 -66.09 -16.81 -16.57
N THR A 107 -66.94 -17.78 -16.87
CA THR A 107 -68.31 -17.56 -17.40
C THR A 107 -69.32 -17.97 -16.32
N PRO A 108 -70.28 -17.07 -15.97
CA PRO A 108 -71.21 -17.33 -14.91
C PRO A 108 -72.24 -18.44 -15.23
N THR A 109 -72.94 -18.90 -14.18
CA THR A 109 -74.04 -19.87 -14.27
C THR A 109 -75.29 -19.26 -14.94
N PRO A 110 -76.21 -20.09 -15.51
CA PRO A 110 -76.24 -21.57 -15.51
C PRO A 110 -75.30 -22.17 -16.57
N GLY A 111 -74.62 -23.27 -16.20
CA GLY A 111 -73.52 -23.78 -16.98
C GLY A 111 -72.26 -22.98 -16.74
N GLY A 112 -71.49 -22.63 -17.74
CA GLY A 112 -70.29 -21.83 -17.63
C GLY A 112 -69.17 -22.54 -16.90
N GLY A 113 -68.31 -21.75 -16.15
CA GLY A 113 -67.18 -22.24 -15.43
C GLY A 113 -65.87 -21.48 -15.76
N THR A 114 -64.75 -21.99 -15.27
CA THR A 114 -63.41 -21.41 -15.48
C THR A 114 -62.69 -22.13 -16.64
N SER A 115 -62.05 -21.37 -17.50
CA SER A 115 -61.26 -21.87 -18.64
C SER A 115 -59.95 -22.57 -18.21
N ASN A 116 -59.25 -23.15 -19.18
CA ASN A 116 -57.82 -23.41 -19.08
C ASN A 116 -57.06 -22.11 -18.80
N SER A 117 -55.84 -22.23 -18.22
CA SER A 117 -54.97 -21.10 -17.93
C SER A 117 -53.95 -20.89 -19.07
N ILE A 118 -53.66 -19.61 -19.35
CA ILE A 118 -52.48 -19.19 -20.15
C ILE A 118 -51.64 -18.25 -19.28
N ASN A 119 -50.32 -18.48 -19.25
CA ASN A 119 -49.42 -17.68 -18.45
C ASN A 119 -49.07 -16.34 -19.14
N PHE A 120 -49.19 -15.25 -18.38
CA PHE A 120 -48.64 -13.95 -18.71
C PHE A 120 -47.30 -13.81 -18.01
N THR A 121 -46.21 -13.41 -18.73
CA THR A 121 -44.88 -13.27 -18.16
C THR A 121 -44.55 -11.80 -17.88
N ILE A 122 -44.24 -11.47 -16.63
CA ILE A 122 -43.70 -10.17 -16.25
C ILE A 122 -42.18 -10.33 -16.21
N THR A 123 -41.50 -9.74 -17.21
CA THR A 123 -40.02 -9.77 -17.30
C THR A 123 -39.40 -8.75 -16.35
N PRO A 124 -38.19 -8.97 -15.84
CA PRO A 124 -37.49 -7.92 -15.07
C PRO A 124 -37.37 -6.62 -15.87
N GLY A 125 -37.61 -5.48 -15.23
CA GLY A 125 -37.41 -4.16 -15.84
C GLY A 125 -35.92 -3.92 -16.10
N ASN A 126 -35.60 -3.13 -17.13
CA ASN A 126 -34.21 -2.77 -17.41
C ASN A 126 -33.64 -1.84 -16.33
N ASN A 127 -32.51 -2.21 -15.78
CA ASN A 127 -31.72 -1.33 -14.94
C ASN A 127 -31.19 -0.15 -15.77
N PRO A 128 -31.13 1.06 -15.23
CA PRO A 128 -30.53 2.19 -15.91
C PRO A 128 -29.01 2.00 -16.06
N SER A 129 -28.47 2.52 -17.16
CA SER A 129 -27.01 2.53 -17.36
C SER A 129 -26.38 3.59 -16.43
N PRO A 130 -25.38 3.23 -15.61
CA PRO A 130 -24.76 4.14 -14.67
C PRO A 130 -23.88 5.16 -15.39
N LEU A 131 -23.82 6.39 -14.87
CA LEU A 131 -22.90 7.44 -15.29
C LEU A 131 -22.08 7.89 -14.08
N ALA A 132 -20.77 7.68 -14.10
CA ALA A 132 -19.84 8.20 -13.09
C ALA A 132 -19.27 9.54 -13.56
N THR A 133 -19.22 10.55 -12.68
CA THR A 133 -18.76 11.91 -13.00
C THR A 133 -17.66 12.43 -12.08
N GLY A 134 -17.46 11.85 -10.89
CA GLY A 134 -16.45 12.31 -9.96
C GLY A 134 -16.02 11.26 -8.94
N LEU A 135 -14.81 11.46 -8.42
CA LEU A 135 -14.19 10.65 -7.36
C LEU A 135 -13.83 11.53 -6.16
N THR A 136 -14.06 11.04 -4.96
CA THR A 136 -13.63 11.70 -3.71
C THR A 136 -13.13 10.65 -2.71
N PRO A 137 -11.82 10.66 -2.34
CA PRO A 137 -10.77 11.45 -2.98
C PRO A 137 -10.54 11.02 -4.44
N ASN A 138 -9.89 11.86 -5.26
CA ASN A 138 -9.48 11.50 -6.63
C ASN A 138 -8.00 11.12 -6.73
N ASN A 139 -7.26 11.26 -5.65
CA ASN A 139 -5.86 10.83 -5.51
C ASN A 139 -5.51 10.54 -4.05
N VAL A 140 -4.44 9.77 -3.85
CA VAL A 140 -3.77 9.50 -2.55
C VAL A 140 -2.28 9.33 -2.79
N THR A 141 -1.48 9.35 -1.70
CA THR A 141 -0.05 8.98 -1.75
C THR A 141 0.11 7.48 -1.59
N MET A 142 1.02 6.87 -2.33
CA MET A 142 1.37 5.44 -2.22
C MET A 142 1.77 5.06 -0.79
N GLY A 143 1.46 3.83 -0.39
CA GLY A 143 1.77 3.34 0.96
C GLY A 143 0.92 3.98 2.07
N GLY A 144 -0.05 4.83 1.74
CA GLY A 144 -1.00 5.39 2.70
C GLY A 144 -1.94 4.34 3.30
N GLY A 145 -2.73 4.76 4.30
CA GLY A 145 -3.76 3.91 4.91
C GLY A 145 -4.92 3.60 3.98
N SER A 146 -5.73 2.59 4.32
CA SER A 146 -7.01 2.32 3.65
C SER A 146 -7.97 3.53 3.78
N PHE A 147 -8.86 3.70 2.80
CA PHE A 147 -9.79 4.81 2.77
C PHE A 147 -11.14 4.42 2.15
N THR A 148 -12.14 5.28 2.29
CA THR A 148 -13.42 5.16 1.61
C THR A 148 -13.42 6.04 0.36
N LEU A 149 -13.64 5.42 -0.79
CA LEU A 149 -13.83 6.09 -2.08
C LEU A 149 -15.31 6.37 -2.28
N ALA A 150 -15.68 7.62 -2.53
CA ALA A 150 -17.00 8.00 -3.00
C ALA A 150 -16.97 8.25 -4.51
N VAL A 151 -17.90 7.64 -5.24
CA VAL A 151 -18.15 7.90 -6.66
C VAL A 151 -19.46 8.66 -6.78
N THR A 152 -19.40 9.84 -7.41
CA THR A 152 -20.58 10.65 -7.73
C THR A 152 -20.97 10.46 -9.20
N GLY A 153 -22.28 10.60 -9.48
CA GLY A 153 -22.78 10.40 -10.84
C GLY A 153 -24.30 10.41 -10.91
N SER A 154 -24.86 9.55 -11.75
CA SER A 154 -26.31 9.35 -11.88
C SER A 154 -26.65 7.91 -12.26
N ASN A 155 -27.94 7.57 -12.11
CA ASN A 155 -28.48 6.26 -12.45
C ASN A 155 -27.92 5.11 -11.60
N PHE A 156 -27.41 5.38 -10.41
CA PHE A 156 -26.97 4.33 -9.49
C PHE A 156 -28.20 3.68 -8.82
N ILE A 157 -28.13 2.36 -8.64
CA ILE A 157 -29.13 1.56 -7.94
C ILE A 157 -28.46 0.73 -6.84
N SER A 158 -29.24 0.11 -6.00
CA SER A 158 -28.70 -0.66 -4.84
C SER A 158 -27.81 -1.84 -5.23
N SER A 159 -27.88 -2.30 -6.47
CA SER A 159 -27.01 -3.34 -7.03
C SER A 159 -25.82 -2.80 -7.84
N SER A 160 -25.61 -1.49 -7.90
CA SER A 160 -24.45 -0.88 -8.56
C SER A 160 -23.17 -1.18 -7.80
N ILE A 161 -22.09 -1.51 -8.51
CA ILE A 161 -20.80 -1.96 -7.94
C ILE A 161 -19.69 -1.08 -8.47
N ILE A 162 -18.86 -0.54 -7.59
CA ILE A 162 -17.61 0.14 -7.96
C ILE A 162 -16.58 -0.92 -8.34
N LYS A 163 -15.91 -0.72 -9.48
CA LYS A 163 -14.78 -1.54 -9.93
C LYS A 163 -13.49 -0.72 -9.94
N TRP A 164 -12.45 -1.27 -9.38
CA TRP A 164 -11.08 -0.76 -9.32
C TRP A 164 -10.20 -1.60 -10.25
N ASN A 165 -9.74 -1.03 -11.36
CA ASN A 165 -9.08 -1.80 -12.44
C ASN A 165 -9.86 -3.08 -12.83
N ASN A 166 -11.17 -2.94 -13.03
CA ASN A 166 -12.13 -4.03 -13.31
C ASN A 166 -12.38 -5.04 -12.16
N VAL A 167 -11.71 -4.92 -11.02
CA VAL A 167 -11.96 -5.74 -9.82
C VAL A 167 -13.06 -5.09 -8.99
N ALA A 168 -14.10 -5.85 -8.65
CA ALA A 168 -15.21 -5.35 -7.84
C ALA A 168 -14.77 -5.04 -6.40
N LEU A 169 -15.18 -3.88 -5.91
CA LEU A 169 -15.05 -3.51 -4.49
C LEU A 169 -16.37 -3.73 -3.75
N THR A 170 -16.30 -4.01 -2.45
CA THR A 170 -17.48 -3.98 -1.59
C THR A 170 -18.07 -2.58 -1.62
N THR A 171 -19.25 -2.46 -2.27
CA THR A 171 -19.88 -1.18 -2.56
C THR A 171 -21.10 -0.96 -1.69
N THR A 172 -21.22 0.24 -1.14
CA THR A 172 -22.40 0.70 -0.41
C THR A 172 -23.16 1.70 -1.30
N PHE A 173 -24.42 1.42 -1.54
CA PHE A 173 -25.33 2.35 -2.21
C PHE A 173 -25.78 3.43 -1.21
N VAL A 174 -25.50 4.68 -1.52
CA VAL A 174 -25.94 5.83 -0.73
C VAL A 174 -27.26 6.39 -1.30
N ASN A 175 -27.28 6.71 -2.59
CA ASN A 175 -28.46 7.17 -3.33
C ASN A 175 -28.20 7.05 -4.84
N SER A 176 -29.16 7.47 -5.66
CA SER A 176 -29.07 7.37 -7.13
C SER A 176 -27.94 8.20 -7.76
N THR A 177 -27.27 9.06 -6.97
CA THR A 177 -26.16 9.92 -7.42
C THR A 177 -24.85 9.65 -6.69
N GLN A 178 -24.81 8.72 -5.72
CA GLN A 178 -23.61 8.40 -4.96
C GLN A 178 -23.56 6.93 -4.52
N VAL A 179 -22.41 6.32 -4.77
CA VAL A 179 -22.01 5.03 -4.20
C VAL A 179 -20.65 5.16 -3.55
N THR A 180 -20.35 4.33 -2.53
CA THR A 180 -19.06 4.34 -1.84
C THR A 180 -18.46 2.94 -1.77
N ALA A 181 -17.13 2.84 -1.68
CA ALA A 181 -16.44 1.58 -1.49
C ALA A 181 -15.21 1.75 -0.59
N PHE A 182 -14.90 0.72 0.20
CA PHE A 182 -13.66 0.64 0.95
C PHE A 182 -12.53 0.22 0.02
N VAL A 183 -11.44 0.99 0.01
CA VAL A 183 -10.20 0.70 -0.74
C VAL A 183 -9.12 0.29 0.26
N PRO A 184 -8.66 -0.98 0.24
CA PRO A 184 -7.59 -1.44 1.12
C PRO A 184 -6.25 -0.76 0.81
N ALA A 185 -5.38 -0.59 1.81
CA ALA A 185 -4.02 -0.05 1.65
C ALA A 185 -3.18 -0.82 0.60
N ALA A 186 -3.39 -2.13 0.47
CA ALA A 186 -2.71 -2.94 -0.54
C ALA A 186 -2.99 -2.49 -1.98
N ASN A 187 -4.13 -1.84 -2.25
CA ASN A 187 -4.49 -1.36 -3.58
C ASN A 187 -3.75 -0.06 -3.98
N ILE A 188 -3.06 0.56 -3.02
CA ILE A 188 -2.30 1.80 -3.19
C ILE A 188 -0.83 1.65 -2.79
N ALA A 189 -0.29 0.43 -2.84
CA ALA A 189 1.09 0.13 -2.47
C ALA A 189 2.12 0.68 -3.47
N ALA A 190 1.73 0.94 -4.72
CA ALA A 190 2.60 1.49 -5.76
C ALA A 190 1.97 2.72 -6.41
N ALA A 191 2.81 3.68 -6.80
CA ALA A 191 2.38 4.86 -7.56
C ALA A 191 1.89 4.49 -8.96
N GLY A 192 0.93 5.24 -9.47
CA GLY A 192 0.36 5.02 -10.79
C GLY A 192 -1.07 5.55 -10.93
N THR A 193 -1.76 5.11 -11.97
CA THR A 193 -3.16 5.45 -12.21
C THR A 193 -4.04 4.21 -12.18
N VAL A 194 -5.27 4.38 -11.74
CA VAL A 194 -6.27 3.34 -11.62
C VAL A 194 -7.53 3.75 -12.35
N SER A 195 -8.09 2.84 -13.12
CA SER A 195 -9.40 3.02 -13.76
C SER A 195 -10.51 2.66 -12.79
N VAL A 196 -11.37 3.62 -12.46
CA VAL A 196 -12.55 3.43 -11.61
C VAL A 196 -13.81 3.51 -12.46
N THR A 197 -14.65 2.48 -12.39
CA THR A 197 -15.94 2.43 -13.07
C THR A 197 -17.04 2.00 -12.11
N VAL A 198 -18.30 2.29 -12.48
CA VAL A 198 -19.47 1.74 -11.80
C VAL A 198 -20.16 0.77 -12.75
N PHE A 199 -20.44 -0.42 -12.29
CA PHE A 199 -21.15 -1.46 -13.01
C PHE A 199 -22.52 -1.69 -12.40
N THR A 200 -23.54 -1.67 -13.22
CA THR A 200 -24.93 -2.06 -12.87
C THR A 200 -25.28 -3.35 -13.60
N PRO A 201 -25.73 -4.40 -12.89
CA PRO A 201 -26.01 -5.70 -13.52
C PRO A 201 -27.21 -5.68 -14.46
N VAL A 202 -27.34 -6.75 -15.26
CA VAL A 202 -28.48 -7.00 -16.13
C VAL A 202 -29.79 -7.28 -15.33
N PRO A 203 -30.99 -7.09 -15.94
CA PRO A 203 -31.27 -6.70 -17.30
C PRO A 203 -31.08 -5.20 -17.52
N GLY A 204 -30.63 -4.80 -18.71
CA GLY A 204 -30.16 -3.43 -18.92
C GLY A 204 -28.83 -3.17 -18.23
N GLY A 205 -28.72 -2.07 -17.50
CA GLY A 205 -27.50 -1.71 -16.75
C GLY A 205 -26.30 -1.41 -17.66
N GLY A 206 -25.14 -1.95 -17.29
CA GLY A 206 -23.89 -1.75 -18.01
C GLY A 206 -22.79 -1.15 -17.13
N THR A 207 -21.70 -0.71 -17.77
CA THR A 207 -20.55 -0.10 -17.10
C THR A 207 -20.46 1.38 -17.48
N SER A 208 -20.22 2.25 -16.51
CA SER A 208 -19.98 3.68 -16.74
C SER A 208 -18.69 3.92 -17.54
N THR A 209 -18.51 5.13 -18.05
CA THR A 209 -17.18 5.63 -18.44
C THR A 209 -16.23 5.54 -17.26
N ALA A 210 -14.94 5.29 -17.56
CA ALA A 210 -13.90 5.21 -16.57
C ALA A 210 -13.49 6.59 -16.07
N LEU A 211 -13.30 6.72 -14.77
CA LEU A 211 -12.65 7.87 -14.13
C LEU A 211 -11.23 7.46 -13.69
N THR A 212 -10.29 8.37 -13.85
CA THR A 212 -8.90 8.14 -13.41
C THR A 212 -8.72 8.52 -11.96
N PHE A 213 -8.24 7.57 -11.16
CA PHE A 213 -7.74 7.80 -9.80
C PHE A 213 -6.23 7.77 -9.81
N THR A 214 -5.56 8.73 -9.13
CA THR A 214 -4.10 8.84 -9.13
C THR A 214 -3.52 8.39 -7.79
N ILE A 215 -2.54 7.48 -7.81
CA ILE A 215 -1.73 7.13 -6.66
C ILE A 215 -0.38 7.85 -6.85
N ASN A 216 -0.18 8.92 -6.07
CA ASN A 216 1.02 9.73 -6.15
C ASN A 216 2.20 9.01 -5.51
N ALA A 217 3.39 9.12 -6.09
CA ALA A 217 4.61 8.71 -5.43
C ALA A 217 4.83 9.53 -4.16
N THR A 218 5.43 8.92 -3.13
CA THR A 218 5.98 9.69 -2.01
C THR A 218 7.13 10.55 -2.52
N ALA A 219 7.20 11.81 -2.10
CA ALA A 219 8.38 12.61 -2.36
C ALA A 219 9.61 11.91 -1.76
N PRO A 220 10.73 11.84 -2.49
CA PRO A 220 11.97 11.31 -1.92
C PRO A 220 12.34 12.09 -0.64
N VAL A 221 12.68 11.37 0.42
CA VAL A 221 13.21 11.99 1.63
C VAL A 221 14.68 12.29 1.38
N VAL A 222 14.99 13.54 1.10
CA VAL A 222 16.37 14.00 0.92
C VAL A 222 17.02 14.13 2.30
N LYS A 223 18.18 13.49 2.47
CA LYS A 223 19.02 13.56 3.66
C LYS A 223 20.30 14.31 3.36
N ARG A 224 20.86 14.96 4.38
CA ARG A 224 22.07 15.77 4.26
C ARG A 224 23.21 15.11 5.03
N PHE A 225 24.29 14.82 4.33
CA PHE A 225 25.50 14.22 4.86
C PHE A 225 26.61 15.28 4.88
N LEU A 226 27.30 15.41 6.01
CA LEU A 226 28.47 16.27 6.16
C LEU A 226 29.68 15.37 6.38
N PHE A 227 30.68 15.51 5.51
CA PHE A 227 31.96 14.81 5.62
C PHE A 227 32.98 15.77 6.22
N ASP A 228 33.68 15.32 7.27
CA ASP A 228 34.73 16.11 7.88
C ASP A 228 35.98 16.20 6.98
N ALA A 229 36.62 17.33 6.96
CA ALA A 229 37.98 17.56 6.44
C ALA A 229 38.76 18.55 7.33
N THR A 230 38.35 18.63 8.61
CA THR A 230 38.99 19.56 9.56
C THR A 230 39.99 18.86 10.51
N HIS A 231 39.87 17.54 10.62
CA HIS A 231 40.65 16.74 11.60
C HIS A 231 41.77 15.92 10.96
N GLY A 232 42.41 16.46 9.92
CA GLY A 232 43.58 15.86 9.32
C GLY A 232 43.32 14.79 8.28
N GLU A 233 42.11 14.75 7.73
CA GLU A 233 41.69 13.78 6.70
C GLU A 233 42.49 13.90 5.40
N THR A 234 43.22 15.00 5.20
CA THR A 234 44.19 15.26 4.11
C THR A 234 45.63 15.25 4.56
N ALA A 235 45.95 14.80 5.80
CA ALA A 235 47.28 14.79 6.32
C ALA A 235 48.18 13.71 5.72
N GLY A 236 49.47 13.99 5.57
CA GLY A 236 50.45 13.02 5.03
C GLY A 236 50.16 12.62 3.59
N ASN A 237 49.80 11.35 3.39
CA ASN A 237 49.36 10.77 2.13
C ASN A 237 47.89 10.36 2.13
N ALA A 238 47.13 10.82 3.11
CA ALA A 238 45.69 10.60 3.18
C ALA A 238 44.96 11.57 2.25
N ASP A 239 43.79 11.16 1.83
CA ASP A 239 42.91 11.93 0.92
C ASP A 239 41.44 11.56 1.21
N TRP A 240 41.12 11.50 2.51
CA TRP A 240 39.82 11.02 3.00
C TRP A 240 38.72 12.09 2.85
N VAL A 241 38.59 12.63 1.65
CA VAL A 241 37.59 13.62 1.28
C VAL A 241 36.83 13.17 0.04
N ILE A 242 35.64 13.72 -0.16
CA ILE A 242 34.81 13.40 -1.33
C ILE A 242 35.30 14.06 -2.61
N ASP A 243 35.97 15.22 -2.49
CA ASP A 243 36.53 15.94 -3.62
C ASP A 243 37.72 16.80 -3.16
N GLU A 244 38.87 16.60 -3.79
CA GLU A 244 40.09 17.33 -3.47
C GLU A 244 40.48 18.27 -4.62
N ASP A 245 39.96 19.47 -4.62
CA ASP A 245 40.33 20.56 -5.50
C ASP A 245 41.47 21.41 -4.90
N ALA A 246 42.63 20.81 -4.59
CA ALA A 246 43.76 21.48 -3.94
C ALA A 246 43.52 21.87 -2.45
N VAL A 247 42.31 22.25 -2.09
CA VAL A 247 41.82 22.41 -0.72
C VAL A 247 40.35 22.00 -0.77
N PRO A 248 39.93 21.00 0.03
CA PRO A 248 38.56 20.55 0.04
C PRO A 248 37.58 21.70 0.24
N GLN A 249 36.61 21.82 -0.68
CA GLN A 249 35.60 22.86 -0.63
C GLN A 249 34.31 22.30 -0.05
N ARG A 250 33.49 23.18 0.52
CA ARG A 250 32.17 22.81 1.07
C ARG A 250 31.32 22.02 0.06
N ILE A 251 31.28 22.47 -1.19
CA ILE A 251 30.47 21.86 -2.24
C ILE A 251 31.43 21.25 -3.25
N PRO A 252 31.32 19.95 -3.53
CA PRO A 252 32.16 19.30 -4.52
C PRO A 252 31.97 19.86 -5.93
N THR A 253 33.01 19.80 -6.74
CA THR A 253 33.00 20.24 -8.14
C THR A 253 33.42 19.11 -9.10
N PRO A 254 32.66 18.85 -10.20
CA PRO A 254 31.43 19.53 -10.62
C PRO A 254 30.27 19.38 -9.64
N ALA A 255 29.34 20.35 -9.67
CA ALA A 255 28.25 20.39 -8.70
C ALA A 255 27.42 19.10 -8.66
N GLN A 256 27.05 18.65 -7.47
CA GLN A 256 26.28 17.43 -7.28
C GLN A 256 24.94 17.39 -8.04
N SER A 257 24.37 18.53 -8.40
CA SER A 257 23.17 18.63 -9.26
C SER A 257 23.40 18.11 -10.70
N THR A 258 24.65 17.92 -11.12
CA THR A 258 25.01 17.33 -12.41
C THR A 258 25.16 15.82 -12.36
N VAL A 259 25.15 15.22 -11.17
CA VAL A 259 25.25 13.77 -10.97
C VAL A 259 23.97 13.09 -11.45
N THR A 260 24.14 12.06 -12.26
CA THR A 260 23.08 11.21 -12.80
C THR A 260 23.36 9.74 -12.47
N ALA A 261 22.42 8.85 -12.72
CA ALA A 261 22.63 7.41 -12.55
C ALA A 261 23.83 6.87 -13.37
N ALA A 262 24.20 7.52 -14.48
CA ALA A 262 25.30 7.13 -15.36
C ALA A 262 26.64 7.80 -14.96
N THR A 263 26.66 8.71 -14.00
CA THR A 263 27.89 9.36 -13.54
C THR A 263 28.83 8.33 -12.94
N PRO A 264 30.14 8.29 -13.33
CA PRO A 264 31.08 7.37 -12.72
C PRO A 264 31.28 7.69 -11.24
N GLU A 265 31.60 6.68 -10.44
CA GLU A 265 31.79 6.83 -9.00
C GLU A 265 33.03 7.71 -8.70
N THR A 266 34.02 7.71 -9.59
CA THR A 266 35.23 8.54 -9.53
C THR A 266 35.04 9.91 -10.22
N TYR A 267 33.86 10.50 -10.14
CA TYR A 267 33.53 11.79 -10.78
C TYR A 267 34.17 12.98 -10.04
N TRP A 268 34.27 12.91 -8.77
CA TRP A 268 35.09 13.75 -7.92
C TRP A 268 36.44 13.08 -7.66
N THR A 269 37.39 13.77 -7.07
CA THR A 269 38.78 13.30 -7.04
C THR A 269 39.31 13.00 -5.62
N GLY A 270 38.49 13.00 -4.61
CA GLY A 270 38.87 12.55 -3.27
C GLY A 270 38.77 11.02 -3.13
N ALA A 271 39.55 10.42 -2.24
CA ALA A 271 39.57 8.96 -2.04
C ALA A 271 38.23 8.32 -1.69
N ILE A 272 37.29 9.11 -1.21
CA ILE A 272 35.90 8.67 -0.89
C ILE A 272 34.85 9.28 -1.82
N SER A 273 35.27 9.72 -3.02
CA SER A 273 34.37 10.23 -4.06
C SER A 273 33.24 9.27 -4.36
N SER A 274 33.54 7.99 -4.55
CA SER A 274 32.59 6.93 -4.86
C SER A 274 31.45 6.86 -3.82
N TRP A 275 31.76 7.00 -2.56
CA TRP A 275 30.75 7.03 -1.49
C TRP A 275 29.85 8.26 -1.60
N GLY A 276 30.43 9.44 -1.79
CA GLY A 276 29.68 10.68 -1.98
C GLY A 276 28.77 10.64 -3.21
N ILE A 277 29.29 10.20 -4.35
CA ILE A 277 28.54 10.05 -5.62
C ILE A 277 27.36 9.10 -5.46
N GLU A 278 27.54 7.95 -4.81
CA GLU A 278 26.45 7.00 -4.60
C GLU A 278 25.35 7.56 -3.67
N LEU A 279 25.69 8.32 -2.64
CA LEU A 279 24.69 9.01 -1.81
C LEU A 279 23.89 10.04 -2.63
N VAL A 280 24.54 10.76 -3.54
CA VAL A 280 23.85 11.71 -4.44
C VAL A 280 22.96 10.96 -5.45
N LYS A 281 23.39 9.84 -6.02
CA LYS A 281 22.56 8.98 -6.88
C LYS A 281 21.32 8.45 -6.15
N LEU A 282 21.41 8.25 -4.85
CA LEU A 282 20.28 7.86 -3.99
C LEU A 282 19.33 9.03 -3.67
N GLY A 283 19.63 10.25 -4.16
CA GLY A 283 18.79 11.43 -3.99
C GLY A 283 19.09 12.25 -2.74
N HIS A 284 20.26 12.04 -2.11
CA HIS A 284 20.70 12.77 -0.93
C HIS A 284 21.68 13.89 -1.30
N THR A 285 22.04 14.74 -0.36
CA THR A 285 23.05 15.79 -0.54
C THR A 285 24.27 15.54 0.31
N VAL A 286 25.42 15.81 -0.22
CA VAL A 286 26.71 15.71 0.48
C VAL A 286 27.40 17.06 0.50
N GLU A 287 28.05 17.36 1.62
CA GLU A 287 28.90 18.55 1.79
C GLU A 287 30.17 18.14 2.53
N THR A 288 31.26 18.80 2.26
CA THR A 288 32.49 18.69 3.05
C THR A 288 32.54 19.83 4.07
N LEU A 289 32.95 19.54 5.31
CA LEU A 289 33.30 20.55 6.30
C LEU A 289 34.81 20.90 6.11
N PRO A 290 35.13 22.05 5.45
CA PRO A 290 36.51 22.35 5.09
C PRO A 290 37.36 22.69 6.32
N ALA A 291 38.68 22.54 6.20
CA ALA A 291 39.63 22.92 7.23
C ALA A 291 39.42 24.36 7.72
N GLY A 292 39.49 24.55 9.02
CA GLY A 292 39.27 25.84 9.69
C GLY A 292 37.83 26.20 9.99
N ILE A 293 36.86 25.36 9.61
CA ILE A 293 35.48 25.52 10.03
C ILE A 293 35.21 24.64 11.25
N ALA A 294 34.82 25.26 12.36
CA ALA A 294 34.59 24.53 13.61
C ALA A 294 33.35 23.63 13.56
N ILE A 295 33.42 22.45 14.13
CA ILE A 295 32.28 21.58 14.39
C ILE A 295 31.41 22.23 15.49
N THR A 296 30.17 22.55 15.16
CA THR A 296 29.23 23.18 16.11
C THR A 296 27.89 22.48 16.09
N TYR A 297 27.11 22.62 17.16
CA TYR A 297 25.72 22.16 17.22
C TYR A 297 24.83 23.19 17.93
N GLY A 298 23.82 23.71 17.22
CA GLY A 298 22.92 24.75 17.70
C GLY A 298 23.46 26.19 17.49
N ASN A 299 24.49 26.37 16.68
CA ASN A 299 25.02 27.67 16.31
C ASN A 299 24.42 28.17 14.98
N ALA A 300 23.37 28.96 15.05
CA ALA A 300 22.70 29.51 13.87
C ALA A 300 23.60 30.40 12.97
N GLY A 301 24.74 30.88 13.47
CA GLY A 301 25.71 31.65 12.72
C GLY A 301 26.64 30.78 11.85
N ASN A 302 26.70 29.47 12.09
CA ASN A 302 27.48 28.54 11.30
C ASN A 302 26.60 27.85 10.26
N PRO A 303 26.74 28.13 8.94
CA PRO A 303 25.94 27.48 7.89
C PRO A 303 26.18 25.97 7.78
N GLN A 304 27.29 25.46 8.36
CA GLN A 304 27.63 24.05 8.45
C GLN A 304 27.50 23.51 9.88
N ASP A 305 26.61 24.13 10.69
CA ASP A 305 26.22 23.58 11.99
C ASP A 305 25.60 22.21 11.85
N LEU A 306 25.99 21.26 12.71
CA LEU A 306 25.50 19.87 12.65
C LEU A 306 23.97 19.75 12.74
N ALA A 307 23.27 20.73 13.34
CA ALA A 307 21.81 20.77 13.36
C ALA A 307 21.19 20.88 11.97
N ASN A 308 21.96 21.27 10.95
CA ASN A 308 21.53 21.34 9.56
C ASN A 308 21.70 20.02 8.79
N TYR A 309 22.24 18.97 9.41
CA TYR A 309 22.58 17.70 8.76
C TYR A 309 21.91 16.52 9.47
N ASP A 310 21.75 15.42 8.74
CA ASP A 310 21.20 14.15 9.27
C ASP A 310 22.33 13.21 9.72
N VAL A 311 23.44 13.21 8.99
CA VAL A 311 24.60 12.34 9.26
C VAL A 311 25.89 13.15 9.18
N PHE A 312 26.75 12.96 10.16
CA PHE A 312 28.12 13.43 10.19
C PHE A 312 29.06 12.24 9.98
N VAL A 313 29.95 12.36 9.03
CA VAL A 313 30.92 11.34 8.64
C VAL A 313 32.32 11.87 8.96
N VAL A 314 33.07 11.12 9.73
CA VAL A 314 34.47 11.43 10.02
C VAL A 314 35.30 10.20 9.70
N ASP A 315 36.24 10.34 8.80
CA ASP A 315 37.13 9.30 8.33
C ASP A 315 38.56 9.53 8.80
N GLU A 316 39.07 8.59 9.59
CA GLU A 316 40.45 8.55 10.06
C GLU A 316 40.95 9.89 10.61
N PRO A 317 40.31 10.46 11.66
CA PRO A 317 40.77 11.72 12.22
C PRO A 317 42.21 11.60 12.74
N ASN A 318 43.05 12.58 12.41
CA ASN A 318 44.45 12.69 12.82
C ASN A 318 44.68 13.88 13.78
N ASN A 319 43.70 14.74 13.99
CA ASN A 319 43.75 15.84 14.97
C ASN A 319 42.73 15.59 16.08
N VAL A 320 43.10 15.89 17.33
CA VAL A 320 42.22 15.69 18.49
C VAL A 320 41.06 16.68 18.47
N PHE A 321 39.85 16.21 18.67
CA PHE A 321 38.66 17.07 18.82
C PHE A 321 38.79 17.96 20.05
N THR A 322 38.55 19.24 19.92
CA THR A 322 38.46 20.17 21.04
C THR A 322 37.28 19.80 21.97
N ALA A 323 37.31 20.28 23.21
CA ALA A 323 36.21 20.06 24.15
C ALA A 323 34.86 20.56 23.63
N ALA A 324 34.85 21.65 22.87
CA ALA A 324 33.63 22.20 22.25
C ALA A 324 33.10 21.31 21.12
N GLU A 325 33.99 20.77 20.31
CA GLU A 325 33.61 19.86 19.20
C GLU A 325 33.10 18.53 19.73
N LYS A 326 33.76 17.93 20.73
CA LYS A 326 33.25 16.74 21.42
C LYS A 326 31.81 16.96 21.92
N GLN A 327 31.58 18.13 22.55
CA GLN A 327 30.26 18.49 23.05
C GLN A 327 29.23 18.64 21.89
N ALA A 328 29.65 19.27 20.79
CA ALA A 328 28.80 19.45 19.61
C ALA A 328 28.39 18.09 18.97
N ILE A 329 29.38 17.20 18.78
CA ILE A 329 29.15 15.86 18.22
C ILE A 329 28.22 15.04 19.12
N LEU A 330 28.48 15.01 20.43
CA LEU A 330 27.67 14.26 21.37
C LEU A 330 26.24 14.80 21.48
N ASN A 331 26.05 16.13 21.46
CA ASN A 331 24.75 16.76 21.45
C ASN A 331 24.00 16.48 20.15
N PHE A 332 24.67 16.51 19.01
CA PHE A 332 24.10 16.15 17.71
C PHE A 332 23.50 14.74 17.72
N ILE A 333 24.29 13.75 18.18
CA ILE A 333 23.86 12.36 18.25
C ILE A 333 22.70 12.21 19.25
N ASN A 334 22.86 12.77 20.46
CA ASN A 334 21.83 12.69 21.49
C ASN A 334 20.47 13.20 21.02
N ASN A 335 20.46 14.20 20.15
CA ASN A 335 19.25 14.82 19.59
C ASN A 335 18.81 14.20 18.24
N GLY A 336 19.38 13.08 17.85
CA GLY A 336 18.86 12.29 16.73
C GLY A 336 19.73 12.24 15.49
N GLY A 337 20.89 12.87 15.47
CA GLY A 337 21.86 12.79 14.40
C GLY A 337 22.50 11.41 14.27
N GLY A 338 23.03 11.11 13.11
CA GLY A 338 23.82 9.92 12.82
C GLY A 338 25.32 10.24 12.81
N LEU A 339 26.15 9.47 13.53
CA LEU A 339 27.60 9.56 13.44
C LEU A 339 28.16 8.32 12.76
N PHE A 340 28.89 8.52 11.66
CA PHE A 340 29.67 7.51 10.99
C PHE A 340 31.14 7.68 11.43
N MET A 341 31.66 6.72 12.16
CA MET A 341 33.02 6.69 12.67
C MET A 341 33.84 5.70 11.84
N VAL A 342 34.79 6.19 11.09
CA VAL A 342 35.83 5.38 10.46
C VAL A 342 37.10 5.57 11.22
N SER A 343 37.74 4.49 11.62
CA SER A 343 39.05 4.51 12.26
C SER A 343 40.08 3.88 11.35
N ASP A 344 41.31 3.87 11.76
CA ASP A 344 42.40 3.15 11.13
C ASP A 344 43.22 2.44 12.23
N HIS A 345 44.41 1.97 11.94
CA HIS A 345 45.26 1.23 12.88
C HIS A 345 46.00 2.14 13.87
N THR A 346 46.52 1.54 14.93
CA THR A 346 47.49 2.26 15.77
C THR A 346 48.75 2.60 14.99
N ALA A 347 49.33 3.76 15.26
CA ALA A 347 50.45 4.38 14.53
C ALA A 347 50.06 4.87 13.10
N SER A 348 48.81 5.20 12.88
CA SER A 348 48.35 5.98 11.71
C SER A 348 48.48 7.50 11.92
N ASP A 349 49.36 7.92 12.83
CA ASP A 349 49.68 9.33 13.08
C ASP A 349 50.33 9.94 11.83
N ARG A 350 49.52 10.58 10.98
CA ARG A 350 49.96 11.09 9.69
C ARG A 350 50.52 12.50 9.75
N ASP A 351 50.17 13.28 10.77
CA ASP A 351 50.64 14.64 10.96
C ASP A 351 51.79 14.73 11.99
N GLY A 352 52.11 13.63 12.69
CA GLY A 352 53.22 13.50 13.60
C GLY A 352 53.04 14.18 14.95
N ASP A 353 51.79 14.38 15.41
CA ASP A 353 51.45 15.01 16.66
C ASP A 353 51.40 14.04 17.88
N GLY A 354 51.51 12.74 17.60
CA GLY A 354 51.49 11.67 18.61
C GLY A 354 50.10 11.06 18.84
N TRP A 355 49.09 11.46 18.11
CA TRP A 355 47.74 10.91 18.15
C TRP A 355 47.43 10.13 16.87
N ASP A 356 46.88 8.95 17.02
CA ASP A 356 46.31 8.15 15.92
C ASP A 356 44.80 8.10 16.02
N SER A 357 44.14 7.72 14.92
CA SER A 357 42.69 7.70 14.85
C SER A 357 42.03 6.87 15.97
N PRO A 358 42.48 5.66 16.34
CA PRO A 358 41.97 4.92 17.51
C PRO A 358 42.01 5.69 18.81
N ALA A 359 43.13 6.41 19.08
CA ALA A 359 43.29 7.18 20.29
C ALA A 359 42.38 8.42 20.33
N ILE A 360 42.22 9.10 19.18
CA ILE A 360 41.37 10.28 19.04
C ILE A 360 39.90 9.91 19.29
N TRP A 361 39.44 8.81 18.72
CA TRP A 361 38.06 8.31 18.94
C TRP A 361 37.83 7.90 20.40
N ASN A 362 38.82 7.21 21.03
CA ASN A 362 38.73 6.88 22.45
C ASN A 362 38.72 8.12 23.33
N ASP A 363 39.45 9.16 22.95
CA ASP A 363 39.47 10.45 23.65
C ASP A 363 38.11 11.15 23.55
N LEU A 364 37.46 11.17 22.38
CA LEU A 364 36.10 11.69 22.23
C LEU A 364 35.12 10.95 23.17
N MET A 365 35.20 9.62 23.26
CA MET A 365 34.28 8.82 24.06
C MET A 365 34.53 8.94 25.57
N THR A 366 35.78 9.10 26.01
CA THR A 366 36.14 9.02 27.44
C THR A 366 36.48 10.36 28.05
N ASN A 367 37.05 11.27 27.28
CA ASN A 367 37.54 12.58 27.76
C ASN A 367 36.63 13.71 27.27
N ASN A 368 35.36 13.66 27.66
CA ASN A 368 34.35 14.66 27.38
C ASN A 368 33.62 15.07 28.68
N THR A 369 32.91 16.19 28.65
CA THR A 369 32.25 16.77 29.83
C THR A 369 30.78 16.32 29.98
N ILE A 370 30.26 15.50 29.05
CA ILE A 370 28.84 15.11 29.00
C ILE A 370 28.63 13.74 29.67
N VAL A 371 29.25 12.69 29.12
CA VAL A 371 29.06 11.32 29.59
C VAL A 371 30.23 10.44 29.15
N SER A 372 30.78 9.68 30.08
CA SER A 372 31.87 8.74 29.75
C SER A 372 31.33 7.56 28.97
N ASN A 373 31.95 7.28 27.82
CA ASN A 373 31.68 6.17 26.94
C ASN A 373 30.18 6.03 26.53
N PRO A 374 29.61 7.05 25.89
CA PRO A 374 28.17 7.05 25.56
C PRO A 374 27.75 5.93 24.61
N PHE A 375 28.69 5.40 23.82
CA PHE A 375 28.41 4.43 22.77
C PHE A 375 28.61 2.98 23.23
N GLY A 376 29.23 2.74 24.38
CA GLY A 376 29.41 1.41 24.96
C GLY A 376 30.47 0.56 24.27
N PHE A 377 31.50 1.17 23.70
CA PHE A 377 32.68 0.45 23.18
C PHE A 377 33.96 1.26 23.34
N SER A 378 35.08 0.62 23.17
CA SER A 378 36.39 1.24 23.02
C SER A 378 37.05 0.68 21.76
N ILE A 379 37.90 1.47 21.13
CA ILE A 379 38.66 1.05 19.96
C ILE A 379 39.99 0.49 20.47
N ASP A 380 40.32 -0.69 19.92
CA ASP A 380 41.53 -1.41 20.33
C ASP A 380 42.77 -0.76 19.66
N LEU A 381 43.88 -0.66 20.34
CA LEU A 381 45.14 -0.19 19.76
C LEU A 381 45.77 -1.37 19.00
N ALA A 382 45.35 -1.61 17.79
CA ALA A 382 45.76 -2.74 16.98
C ALA A 382 46.10 -2.32 15.53
N ASN A 383 46.90 -3.16 14.88
CA ASN A 383 47.17 -3.04 13.45
C ASN A 383 47.19 -4.43 12.84
N PHE A 384 46.31 -4.71 11.89
CA PHE A 384 46.24 -6.00 11.21
C PHE A 384 45.54 -5.87 9.88
N SER A 385 45.87 -6.80 8.96
CA SER A 385 45.13 -6.98 7.71
C SER A 385 44.42 -8.34 7.72
N THR A 386 43.22 -8.39 7.20
CA THR A 386 42.43 -9.62 7.13
C THR A 386 41.26 -9.51 6.13
N ILE A 387 40.93 -10.63 5.52
CA ILE A 387 39.63 -10.79 4.83
C ILE A 387 38.76 -11.67 5.72
N THR A 388 37.54 -11.24 5.97
CA THR A 388 36.63 -11.95 6.85
C THR A 388 35.23 -12.09 6.25
N SER A 389 34.63 -13.26 6.42
CA SER A 389 33.20 -13.53 6.25
C SER A 389 32.50 -13.78 7.57
N ASN A 390 33.15 -13.42 8.70
CA ASN A 390 32.59 -13.54 10.04
C ASN A 390 31.58 -12.42 10.33
N VAL A 391 30.51 -12.40 9.54
CA VAL A 391 29.38 -11.48 9.66
C VAL A 391 28.39 -12.04 10.68
N TRP A 392 27.76 -11.17 11.43
CA TRP A 392 26.79 -11.56 12.48
C TRP A 392 25.77 -12.59 12.00
N THR A 393 25.62 -13.68 12.76
CA THR A 393 24.79 -14.84 12.37
C THR A 393 23.31 -14.52 12.14
N ASN A 394 22.80 -13.45 12.77
CA ASN A 394 21.43 -12.96 12.56
C ASN A 394 21.40 -11.73 11.63
N ALA A 395 22.25 -11.71 10.61
CA ALA A 395 22.38 -10.58 9.67
C ALA A 395 21.03 -10.14 9.05
N SER A 396 20.12 -11.07 8.79
CA SER A 396 18.79 -10.78 8.25
C SER A 396 17.92 -9.86 9.12
N SER A 397 18.25 -9.69 10.39
CA SER A 397 17.58 -8.76 11.31
C SER A 397 18.25 -7.38 11.37
N SER A 398 19.31 -7.15 10.57
CA SER A 398 20.05 -5.90 10.53
C SER A 398 19.96 -5.28 9.14
N THR A 399 19.34 -4.11 9.03
CA THR A 399 19.27 -3.35 7.78
C THR A 399 20.64 -2.81 7.33
N ILE A 400 21.66 -2.79 8.22
CA ILE A 400 23.04 -2.50 7.84
C ILE A 400 23.65 -3.67 7.08
N LEU A 401 23.38 -4.90 7.50
CA LEU A 401 23.95 -6.09 6.88
C LEU A 401 23.13 -6.63 5.71
N THR A 402 21.82 -6.35 5.71
CA THR A 402 20.87 -6.80 4.66
C THR A 402 19.93 -5.66 4.26
N GLY A 403 20.48 -4.53 3.89
CA GLY A 403 19.73 -3.33 3.53
C GLY A 403 19.43 -3.22 2.03
N SER A 404 18.86 -2.08 1.66
CA SER A 404 18.43 -1.78 0.29
C SER A 404 19.59 -1.72 -0.72
N GLN A 405 20.83 -1.55 -0.26
CA GLN A 405 22.02 -1.44 -1.12
C GLN A 405 22.75 -2.78 -1.30
N GLY A 406 22.22 -3.86 -0.75
CA GLY A 406 22.75 -5.21 -0.89
C GLY A 406 23.03 -5.91 0.44
N VAL A 407 23.54 -7.13 0.32
CA VAL A 407 23.86 -7.99 1.46
C VAL A 407 25.35 -7.96 1.72
N VAL A 408 25.74 -7.77 2.99
CA VAL A 408 27.12 -7.82 3.46
C VAL A 408 27.48 -9.27 3.78
N THR A 409 28.45 -9.82 3.07
CA THR A 409 28.90 -11.21 3.24
C THR A 409 30.37 -11.34 3.56
N GLN A 410 31.19 -10.35 3.14
CA GLN A 410 32.64 -10.39 3.30
C GLN A 410 33.21 -8.98 3.32
N MET A 411 34.20 -8.75 4.19
CA MET A 411 34.94 -7.49 4.30
C MET A 411 36.45 -7.76 4.27
N GLU A 412 37.19 -6.80 3.74
CA GLU A 412 38.65 -6.75 3.83
C GLU A 412 39.07 -5.54 4.66
N PHE A 413 40.01 -5.72 5.55
CA PHE A 413 40.77 -4.66 6.22
C PHE A 413 42.21 -4.75 5.77
N ASN A 414 42.81 -3.60 5.52
CA ASN A 414 44.22 -3.47 5.19
C ASN A 414 44.88 -2.46 6.14
N ASN A 415 45.48 -2.95 7.18
CA ASN A 415 45.99 -2.19 8.31
C ASN A 415 44.89 -1.50 9.14
N GLY A 416 43.90 -2.24 9.59
CA GLY A 416 42.83 -1.71 10.41
C GLY A 416 42.95 -2.10 11.90
N THR A 417 41.95 -1.71 12.66
CA THR A 417 41.79 -2.01 14.10
C THR A 417 40.48 -2.74 14.37
N THR A 418 40.28 -3.12 15.63
CA THR A 418 39.01 -3.67 16.15
C THR A 418 38.47 -2.79 17.27
N ALA A 419 37.30 -3.14 17.75
CA ALA A 419 36.70 -2.57 18.95
C ALA A 419 36.31 -3.68 19.94
N THR A 420 36.28 -3.26 21.23
CA THR A 420 35.72 -4.06 22.32
C THR A 420 34.43 -3.41 22.80
N THR A 421 33.33 -4.17 22.73
CA THR A 421 32.00 -3.69 23.14
C THR A 421 31.69 -3.94 24.60
N ASN A 422 30.88 -3.07 25.22
CA ASN A 422 30.46 -3.16 26.62
C ASN A 422 28.94 -2.87 26.73
N THR A 423 28.15 -3.93 26.66
CA THR A 423 26.69 -3.85 26.77
C THR A 423 26.19 -3.45 28.17
N ALA A 424 27.03 -3.52 29.19
CA ALA A 424 26.69 -3.00 30.53
C ALA A 424 26.71 -1.47 30.58
N VAL A 425 27.51 -0.84 29.72
CA VAL A 425 27.58 0.63 29.59
C VAL A 425 26.49 1.12 28.64
N ASN A 426 26.37 0.48 27.48
CA ASN A 426 25.29 0.77 26.54
C ASN A 426 24.70 -0.54 25.99
N PRO A 427 23.43 -0.90 26.36
CA PRO A 427 22.83 -2.17 25.95
C PRO A 427 22.51 -2.24 24.44
N ASN A 428 22.57 -1.12 23.72
CA ASN A 428 22.29 -1.04 22.31
C ASN A 428 23.54 -1.20 21.43
N VAL A 429 24.75 -1.31 22.02
CA VAL A 429 25.95 -1.58 21.25
C VAL A 429 25.92 -3.01 20.71
N LYS A 430 26.25 -3.18 19.43
CA LYS A 430 26.11 -4.45 18.74
C LYS A 430 27.23 -4.66 17.72
N GLY A 431 28.02 -5.69 17.91
CA GLY A 431 28.97 -6.13 16.90
C GLY A 431 28.24 -6.65 15.63
N LEU A 432 28.77 -6.33 14.50
CA LEU A 432 28.20 -6.69 13.19
C LEU A 432 29.14 -7.59 12.38
N ILE A 433 30.44 -7.32 12.43
CA ILE A 433 31.49 -8.05 11.72
C ILE A 433 32.65 -8.26 12.67
N TRP A 434 33.23 -9.45 12.65
CA TRP A 434 34.37 -9.83 13.49
C TRP A 434 35.57 -10.26 12.65
N LYS A 435 36.73 -10.15 13.24
CA LYS A 435 37.99 -10.66 12.70
C LYS A 435 37.81 -12.13 12.30
N THR A 436 38.52 -12.55 11.28
CA THR A 436 38.50 -13.94 10.80
C THR A 436 38.79 -14.90 11.96
N ALA A 437 38.01 -15.98 12.07
CA ALA A 437 38.08 -17.00 13.11
C ALA A 437 37.83 -16.51 14.56
N ALA A 438 37.51 -15.24 14.79
CA ALA A 438 37.10 -14.77 16.09
C ALA A 438 35.69 -15.26 16.46
N THR A 439 35.46 -15.49 17.76
CA THR A 439 34.10 -15.74 18.26
C THR A 439 33.29 -14.45 18.18
N GLN A 440 32.03 -14.55 17.78
CA GLN A 440 31.09 -13.41 17.78
C GLN A 440 30.70 -13.04 19.22
N ASN A 441 31.57 -12.29 19.88
CA ASN A 441 31.42 -11.82 21.26
C ASN A 441 31.79 -10.32 21.36
N ASN A 442 32.19 -9.86 22.53
CA ASN A 442 32.46 -8.45 22.80
C ASN A 442 33.80 -7.96 22.23
N THR A 443 34.71 -8.82 21.78
CA THR A 443 36.07 -8.48 21.36
C THR A 443 36.31 -8.79 19.89
N ASN A 444 37.34 -8.24 19.30
CA ASN A 444 37.71 -8.41 17.90
C ASN A 444 36.58 -7.99 16.92
N VAL A 445 35.80 -6.99 17.28
CA VAL A 445 34.72 -6.43 16.49
C VAL A 445 35.29 -5.45 15.48
N MET A 446 35.16 -5.76 14.17
CA MET A 446 35.67 -4.92 13.10
C MET A 446 34.68 -3.82 12.71
N SER A 447 33.38 -4.07 12.89
CA SER A 447 32.32 -3.11 12.64
C SER A 447 31.17 -3.33 13.62
N LEU A 448 30.58 -2.24 14.09
CA LEU A 448 29.49 -2.26 15.05
C LEU A 448 28.50 -1.12 14.82
N SER A 449 27.32 -1.26 15.41
CA SER A 449 26.33 -0.20 15.55
C SER A 449 26.04 0.07 17.03
N SER A 450 25.68 1.31 17.35
CA SER A 450 25.22 1.71 18.67
C SER A 450 24.22 2.86 18.57
N THR A 451 23.67 3.28 19.70
CA THR A 451 22.79 4.46 19.79
C THR A 451 23.17 5.30 21.00
N TYR A 452 22.91 6.59 20.91
CA TYR A 452 23.03 7.50 22.05
C TYR A 452 21.90 8.54 21.98
N GLY A 453 21.12 8.65 23.06
CA GLY A 453 19.89 9.44 23.01
C GLY A 453 18.93 8.89 21.94
N THR A 454 18.53 9.75 21.02
CA THR A 454 17.70 9.35 19.86
C THR A 454 18.49 9.16 18.56
N GLY A 455 19.83 9.34 18.62
CA GLY A 455 20.73 9.21 17.48
C GLY A 455 21.35 7.83 17.33
N ARG A 456 22.08 7.67 16.24
CA ARG A 456 22.68 6.40 15.81
C ARG A 456 24.18 6.57 15.58
N VAL A 457 24.95 5.54 15.90
CA VAL A 457 26.40 5.51 15.71
C VAL A 457 26.76 4.24 14.96
N PHE A 458 27.57 4.37 13.93
CA PHE A 458 28.17 3.24 13.23
C PHE A 458 29.68 3.40 13.25
N PHE A 459 30.38 2.31 13.49
CA PHE A 459 31.83 2.24 13.54
C PHE A 459 32.36 1.17 12.60
N VAL A 460 33.44 1.49 11.93
CA VAL A 460 34.29 0.56 11.17
C VAL A 460 35.77 0.89 11.45
N GLY A 461 36.57 -0.13 11.62
CA GLY A 461 37.94 0.01 12.13
C GLY A 461 39.03 0.08 11.04
N ASP A 462 38.70 0.50 9.82
CA ASP A 462 39.64 0.63 8.70
C ASP A 462 39.06 1.55 7.62
N SER A 463 39.87 2.48 7.15
CA SER A 463 39.57 3.42 6.04
C SER A 463 39.77 2.79 4.66
N SER A 464 40.62 1.79 4.51
CA SER A 464 40.93 1.15 3.22
C SER A 464 39.71 0.62 2.45
N PRO A 465 38.64 0.12 3.09
CA PRO A 465 37.44 -0.35 2.39
C PRO A 465 36.68 0.72 1.59
N ILE A 466 36.83 2.00 1.92
CA ILE A 466 36.15 3.10 1.24
C ILE A 466 36.99 3.83 0.21
N ASP A 467 38.28 3.59 0.21
CA ASP A 467 39.19 4.15 -0.77
C ASP A 467 38.84 3.67 -2.18
N ASP A 468 38.63 4.58 -3.10
CA ASP A 468 38.25 4.28 -4.48
C ASP A 468 39.42 4.39 -5.46
N GLY A 469 40.61 4.69 -4.95
CA GLY A 469 41.83 4.83 -5.74
C GLY A 469 41.95 6.17 -6.44
N THR A 470 41.06 7.12 -6.21
CA THR A 470 41.20 8.52 -6.68
C THR A 470 41.78 9.40 -5.59
N GLY A 471 42.27 10.59 -5.94
CA GLY A 471 42.85 11.53 -5.01
C GLY A 471 43.92 12.43 -5.63
N ALA A 472 44.57 13.25 -4.78
CA ALA A 472 45.60 14.16 -5.22
C ALA A 472 46.79 13.44 -5.88
N PRO A 473 47.43 14.05 -6.87
CA PRO A 473 48.64 13.45 -7.49
C PRO A 473 49.75 13.22 -6.47
N GLY A 474 50.18 11.98 -6.37
CA GLY A 474 51.24 11.55 -5.45
C GLY A 474 50.78 10.83 -4.19
N ASN A 475 49.48 10.78 -3.92
CA ASN A 475 48.92 9.92 -2.89
C ASN A 475 49.03 8.45 -3.26
N THR A 476 49.36 7.62 -2.26
CA THR A 476 49.37 6.15 -2.45
C THR A 476 48.07 5.61 -1.89
N LEU A 477 47.12 5.39 -2.79
CA LEU A 477 45.77 5.00 -2.43
C LEU A 477 45.54 3.50 -2.68
N PHE A 478 44.67 2.94 -1.87
CA PHE A 478 44.18 1.57 -1.98
C PHE A 478 42.87 1.58 -2.78
N VAL A 479 42.53 0.53 -3.47
CA VAL A 479 41.24 0.42 -4.17
C VAL A 479 40.39 -0.61 -3.47
N GLY A 480 39.71 -0.17 -2.42
CA GLY A 480 38.84 -1.01 -1.58
C GLY A 480 37.38 -1.01 -1.99
N TRP A 481 36.87 0.16 -2.38
CA TRP A 481 35.43 0.40 -2.60
C TRP A 481 34.71 -0.65 -3.46
N PRO A 482 35.22 -1.10 -4.61
CA PRO A 482 34.54 -2.11 -5.45
C PRO A 482 34.71 -3.54 -4.94
N ASN A 483 35.51 -3.75 -3.89
CA ASN A 483 35.88 -5.09 -3.44
C ASN A 483 34.84 -5.63 -2.44
N TYR A 484 34.67 -6.96 -2.42
CA TYR A 484 33.84 -7.67 -1.44
C TYR A 484 32.44 -7.05 -1.25
N SER A 485 32.09 -6.75 0.01
CA SER A 485 30.81 -6.10 0.36
C SER A 485 31.02 -4.71 0.95
N HIS A 486 32.10 -4.01 0.59
CA HIS A 486 32.43 -2.69 1.13
C HIS A 486 31.32 -1.68 0.78
N LYS A 487 31.05 -1.45 -0.49
CA LYS A 487 29.98 -0.55 -0.95
C LYS A 487 28.61 -0.83 -0.28
N PRO A 488 28.07 -2.07 -0.25
CA PRO A 488 26.86 -2.37 0.50
C PRO A 488 26.90 -2.00 1.97
N LEU A 489 27.99 -2.26 2.68
CA LEU A 489 28.12 -1.96 4.10
C LEU A 489 28.04 -0.46 4.37
N PHE A 490 28.83 0.33 3.65
CA PHE A 490 28.92 1.77 3.87
C PHE A 490 27.62 2.49 3.48
N LEU A 491 27.01 2.12 2.36
CA LEU A 491 25.73 2.71 1.95
C LEU A 491 24.57 2.30 2.86
N ASN A 492 24.46 1.04 3.24
CA ASN A 492 23.43 0.61 4.19
C ASN A 492 23.61 1.30 5.56
N ALA A 493 24.84 1.40 6.07
CA ALA A 493 25.12 2.10 7.31
C ALA A 493 24.75 3.59 7.22
N SER A 494 25.10 4.25 6.12
CA SER A 494 24.71 5.64 5.85
C SER A 494 23.19 5.85 5.89
N LEU A 495 22.44 4.98 5.20
CA LEU A 495 20.97 5.03 5.18
C LEU A 495 20.37 4.70 6.57
N TRP A 496 20.96 3.75 7.29
CA TRP A 496 20.55 3.45 8.65
C TRP A 496 20.78 4.64 9.58
N LEU A 497 21.95 5.30 9.53
CA LEU A 497 22.26 6.50 10.31
C LEU A 497 21.27 7.64 9.99
N ALA A 498 20.91 7.81 8.73
CA ALA A 498 19.95 8.78 8.25
C ALA A 498 18.48 8.42 8.55
N LYS A 499 18.21 7.30 9.21
CA LYS A 499 16.86 6.78 9.56
C LYS A 499 15.97 6.52 8.35
N LEU A 500 16.56 6.05 7.26
CA LEU A 500 15.87 5.66 6.04
C LEU A 500 15.62 4.15 5.96
N GLN A 501 16.22 3.38 6.88
CA GLN A 501 16.01 1.95 7.04
C GLN A 501 16.31 1.49 8.49
#